data_c4d9fad6a6b484410f44363ab12e3d99
#
_entry.id   c4d9fad6a6b484410f44363ab12e3d99
#
_cell.length_a   1.000
_cell.length_b   1.000
_cell.length_c   1.000
_cell.angle_alpha   90.00
_cell.angle_beta   90.00
_cell.angle_gamma   90.00
#
_symmetry.space_group_name_H-M   'P 1'
#
loop_
_entity.id
_entity.type
_entity.pdbx_description
1 polymer ?
#
loop_
_entity_poly.entity_id
_entity_poly.type
_entity_poly.pdbx_seq_one_letter_code
_entity_poly.pdbx_strand_id
1 'polypeptide(L)'
;MPAPVMLVFARMNRILELDIENQRAVVQPGVVNYELTRAAEPHGLYFAHDPSNWKSCTIGGNVAKNAGGPHTLAYGVTTNHVTALELVLPDGEIVRVGSKHGDAPSYDLTDLTGLFVGSEGTLALITEITVRLSRKPEAVKTLLAIFDSVDDAADTVVDITARAITPAACEMLDGWTLRAVEDYIHASFPMDSAAVLLIEVESLTETVAAQAAAVTEVCNAHHAREVRVARDNAERNLLWKGRKNAFGALGRLAPSNYVLDGVIPRSKLPQARATSGKSVIDTAFRSATSFTPGTATCTPSCSTIRETPRNSSAPSKPPPKSSAIASKSARAYRRARRRHGKIRTYAAPAPIFG
;
A
#
# COMPACT_ATOMS: atom_id res chain seq x y z
N MET A 1 34.01 2.35 15.25
CA MET A 1 32.63 2.83 15.37
C MET A 1 31.96 1.99 16.45
N PRO A 2 31.13 2.52 17.33
CA PRO A 2 30.36 1.70 18.27
C PRO A 2 29.47 0.73 17.47
N ALA A 3 29.31 -0.49 17.97
CA ALA A 3 28.46 -1.49 17.36
C ALA A 3 27.00 -0.99 17.33
N PRO A 4 26.24 -1.17 16.23
CA PRO A 4 24.85 -0.79 16.18
C PRO A 4 24.02 -1.64 17.15
N VAL A 5 23.09 -1.00 17.87
CA VAL A 5 22.13 -1.68 18.75
C VAL A 5 20.83 -1.87 17.96
N MET A 6 20.35 -3.11 17.90
CA MET A 6 19.05 -3.45 17.32
C MET A 6 18.02 -3.59 18.43
N LEU A 7 16.94 -2.80 18.38
CA LEU A 7 15.80 -2.91 19.28
C LEU A 7 14.67 -3.72 18.60
N VAL A 8 14.23 -4.79 19.25
CA VAL A 8 13.19 -5.68 18.73
C VAL A 8 11.94 -5.57 19.60
N PHE A 9 10.86 -5.08 19.03
CA PHE A 9 9.59 -4.83 19.72
C PHE A 9 8.64 -6.05 19.76
N ALA A 10 9.04 -7.22 19.26
CA ALA A 10 8.19 -8.41 19.20
C ALA A 10 7.58 -8.85 20.55
N ARG A 11 8.21 -8.49 21.68
CA ARG A 11 7.71 -8.76 23.03
C ARG A 11 6.73 -7.69 23.56
N MET A 12 6.62 -6.56 22.91
CA MET A 12 5.65 -5.49 23.19
C MET A 12 4.45 -5.67 22.23
N ASN A 13 3.66 -6.72 22.45
CA ASN A 13 2.64 -7.17 21.52
C ASN A 13 1.24 -7.28 22.14
N ARG A 14 0.97 -6.50 23.19
CA ARG A 14 -0.33 -6.52 23.87
C ARG A 14 -1.26 -5.44 23.33
N ILE A 15 -2.53 -5.77 23.17
CA ILE A 15 -3.62 -4.82 23.10
C ILE A 15 -3.88 -4.41 24.55
N LEU A 16 -3.61 -3.16 24.89
CA LEU A 16 -3.69 -2.63 26.24
C LEU A 16 -5.12 -2.25 26.61
N GLU A 17 -5.85 -1.73 25.62
CA GLU A 17 -7.24 -1.29 25.78
C GLU A 17 -7.98 -1.46 24.45
N LEU A 18 -9.23 -1.88 24.53
CA LEU A 18 -10.18 -1.91 23.42
C LEU A 18 -11.44 -1.14 23.85
N ASP A 19 -11.48 0.14 23.46
CA ASP A 19 -12.57 1.06 23.79
C ASP A 19 -13.61 1.02 22.65
N ILE A 20 -14.62 0.17 22.84
CA ILE A 20 -15.65 -0.09 21.84
C ILE A 20 -16.58 1.13 21.68
N GLU A 21 -16.93 1.79 22.78
CA GLU A 21 -17.83 2.93 22.77
C GLU A 21 -17.25 4.11 21.97
N ASN A 22 -15.96 4.36 22.13
CA ASN A 22 -15.26 5.43 21.42
C ASN A 22 -14.55 4.94 20.14
N GLN A 23 -14.71 3.66 19.78
CA GLN A 23 -14.15 3.07 18.57
C GLN A 23 -12.62 3.25 18.46
N ARG A 24 -11.90 2.84 19.50
CA ARG A 24 -10.44 2.98 19.61
C ARG A 24 -9.79 1.75 20.21
N ALA A 25 -8.51 1.68 20.00
CA ALA A 25 -7.67 0.73 20.71
C ALA A 25 -6.35 1.38 21.09
N VAL A 26 -5.82 0.99 22.26
CA VAL A 26 -4.47 1.31 22.68
C VAL A 26 -3.65 0.04 22.61
N VAL A 27 -2.58 0.09 21.82
CA VAL A 27 -1.78 -1.10 21.49
C VAL A 27 -0.29 -0.84 21.64
N GLN A 28 0.47 -1.88 21.92
CA GLN A 28 1.92 -1.87 21.87
C GLN A 28 2.41 -2.04 20.41
N PRO A 29 3.60 -1.54 20.05
CA PRO A 29 4.07 -1.50 18.66
C PRO A 29 4.25 -2.87 17.99
N GLY A 30 4.47 -3.92 18.75
CA GLY A 30 4.62 -5.30 18.23
C GLY A 30 3.30 -6.04 17.99
N VAL A 31 2.14 -5.43 18.25
CA VAL A 31 0.85 -6.03 17.90
C VAL A 31 0.75 -6.18 16.38
N VAL A 32 0.42 -7.38 15.92
CA VAL A 32 0.19 -7.65 14.49
C VAL A 32 -1.12 -6.99 14.06
N ASN A 33 -1.12 -6.34 12.90
CA ASN A 33 -2.28 -5.62 12.37
C ASN A 33 -3.55 -6.48 12.37
N TYR A 34 -3.45 -7.72 11.88
CA TYR A 34 -4.56 -8.68 11.84
C TYR A 34 -5.13 -9.01 13.23
N GLU A 35 -4.27 -9.12 14.25
CA GLU A 35 -4.71 -9.46 15.60
C GLU A 35 -5.58 -8.36 16.21
N LEU A 36 -5.30 -7.10 15.90
CA LEU A 36 -6.15 -5.99 16.33
C LEU A 36 -7.52 -6.06 15.68
N THR A 37 -7.60 -6.28 14.37
CA THR A 37 -8.87 -6.46 13.66
C THR A 37 -9.65 -7.66 14.26
N ARG A 38 -8.98 -8.79 14.48
CA ARG A 38 -9.60 -9.98 15.05
C ARG A 38 -10.17 -9.74 16.46
N ALA A 39 -9.48 -8.93 17.28
CA ALA A 39 -9.96 -8.57 18.61
C ALA A 39 -11.19 -7.64 18.58
N ALA A 40 -11.26 -6.73 17.58
CA ALA A 40 -12.36 -5.78 17.43
C ALA A 40 -13.60 -6.38 16.70
N GLU A 41 -13.39 -7.43 15.91
CA GLU A 41 -14.42 -8.03 15.03
C GLU A 41 -15.70 -8.49 15.74
N PRO A 42 -15.65 -9.13 16.95
CA PRO A 42 -16.87 -9.51 17.68
C PRO A 42 -17.77 -8.33 18.05
N HIS A 43 -17.25 -7.12 18.02
CA HIS A 43 -17.95 -5.87 18.31
C HIS A 43 -18.40 -5.11 17.06
N GLY A 44 -18.30 -5.72 15.87
CA GLY A 44 -18.63 -5.07 14.60
C GLY A 44 -17.62 -3.98 14.17
N LEU A 45 -16.45 -3.96 14.79
CA LEU A 45 -15.36 -3.02 14.51
C LEU A 45 -14.19 -3.72 13.82
N TYR A 46 -13.33 -2.95 13.17
CA TYR A 46 -12.07 -3.43 12.60
C TYR A 46 -11.08 -2.27 12.47
N PHE A 47 -9.82 -2.61 12.32
CA PHE A 47 -8.78 -1.65 11.99
C PHE A 47 -8.70 -1.54 10.47
N ALA A 48 -9.21 -0.43 9.92
CA ALA A 48 -9.43 -0.27 8.48
C ALA A 48 -8.16 -0.23 7.64
N HIS A 49 -7.00 0.03 8.26
CA HIS A 49 -5.72 0.04 7.61
C HIS A 49 -5.22 -1.40 7.34
N ASP A 50 -5.12 -1.80 6.07
CA ASP A 50 -4.84 -3.18 5.66
C ASP A 50 -3.70 -3.30 4.61
N PRO A 51 -2.44 -3.01 4.96
CA PRO A 51 -1.33 -3.22 4.04
C PRO A 51 -1.30 -4.66 3.53
N SER A 52 -0.75 -4.91 2.35
CA SER A 52 -0.77 -6.24 1.71
C SER A 52 -0.23 -7.35 2.62
N ASN A 53 0.68 -7.02 3.52
CA ASN A 53 1.26 -7.92 4.54
C ASN A 53 0.58 -7.82 5.91
N TRP A 54 -0.66 -7.37 6.00
CA TRP A 54 -1.41 -7.10 7.24
C TRP A 54 -1.46 -8.25 8.25
N LYS A 55 -1.30 -9.51 7.77
CA LYS A 55 -1.22 -10.70 8.63
C LYS A 55 0.13 -10.88 9.33
N SER A 56 1.14 -10.12 8.93
CA SER A 56 2.51 -10.25 9.47
C SER A 56 3.14 -8.93 9.88
N CYS A 57 2.68 -7.79 9.35
CA CYS A 57 3.16 -6.48 9.78
C CYS A 57 2.64 -6.12 11.17
N THR A 58 3.41 -5.32 11.89
CA THR A 58 3.03 -4.81 13.21
C THR A 58 2.49 -3.39 13.12
N ILE A 59 1.65 -3.00 14.09
CA ILE A 59 1.11 -1.63 14.16
C ILE A 59 2.27 -0.61 14.27
N GLY A 60 3.29 -0.88 15.07
CA GLY A 60 4.46 0.00 15.16
C GLY A 60 5.24 0.12 13.86
N GLY A 61 5.35 -0.95 13.08
CA GLY A 61 5.93 -0.93 11.73
C GLY A 61 5.12 -0.09 10.76
N ASN A 62 3.80 -0.20 10.81
CA ASN A 62 2.89 0.61 10.00
C ASN A 62 3.03 2.10 10.36
N VAL A 63 3.08 2.44 11.65
CA VAL A 63 3.26 3.82 12.12
C VAL A 63 4.62 4.36 11.70
N ALA A 64 5.70 3.61 11.90
CA ALA A 64 7.05 4.05 11.55
C ALA A 64 7.21 4.34 10.05
N LYS A 65 6.48 3.61 9.18
CA LYS A 65 6.53 3.78 7.72
C LYS A 65 5.43 4.66 7.14
N ASN A 66 4.44 5.05 7.94
CA ASN A 66 3.19 5.61 7.45
C ASN A 66 2.62 4.73 6.33
N ALA A 67 2.50 3.43 6.61
CA ALA A 67 2.13 2.43 5.62
C ALA A 67 0.77 2.73 5.00
N GLY A 68 0.61 2.36 3.73
CA GLY A 68 -0.66 2.33 3.00
C GLY A 68 -1.10 0.90 2.70
N GLY A 69 -2.24 0.75 2.05
CA GLY A 69 -2.80 -0.54 1.65
C GLY A 69 -3.83 -0.36 0.53
N PRO A 70 -4.45 -1.45 0.04
CA PRO A 70 -5.46 -1.39 -1.02
C PRO A 70 -6.61 -0.44 -0.73
N HIS A 71 -7.04 -0.36 0.54
CA HIS A 71 -8.15 0.46 0.98
C HIS A 71 -7.76 1.91 1.34
N THR A 72 -6.52 2.32 1.05
CA THR A 72 -6.03 3.69 1.31
C THR A 72 -6.84 4.76 0.58
N LEU A 73 -7.49 4.41 -0.55
CA LEU A 73 -8.33 5.34 -1.30
C LEU A 73 -9.49 5.89 -0.45
N ALA A 74 -10.16 5.03 0.29
CA ALA A 74 -11.28 5.41 1.14
C ALA A 74 -10.87 5.79 2.56
N TYR A 75 -9.91 5.06 3.13
CA TYR A 75 -9.61 5.14 4.57
C TYR A 75 -8.31 5.89 4.90
N GLY A 76 -7.52 6.26 3.89
CA GLY A 76 -6.24 6.92 4.08
C GLY A 76 -5.12 5.95 4.48
N VAL A 77 -3.96 6.54 4.81
CA VAL A 77 -2.77 5.83 5.28
C VAL A 77 -2.72 5.77 6.80
N THR A 78 -1.70 5.16 7.38
CA THR A 78 -1.60 4.95 8.84
C THR A 78 -1.84 6.23 9.65
N THR A 79 -1.33 7.39 9.21
CA THR A 79 -1.51 8.68 9.92
C THR A 79 -2.97 9.04 10.14
N ASN A 80 -3.88 8.65 9.25
CA ASN A 80 -5.31 8.92 9.36
C ASN A 80 -5.99 8.11 10.48
N HIS A 81 -5.32 7.08 10.97
CA HIS A 81 -5.84 6.18 11.99
C HIS A 81 -5.19 6.35 13.35
N VAL A 82 -4.04 7.03 13.44
CA VAL A 82 -3.31 7.24 14.70
C VAL A 82 -3.82 8.52 15.36
N THR A 83 -4.25 8.41 16.63
CA THR A 83 -4.76 9.55 17.40
C THR A 83 -3.82 9.97 18.53
N ALA A 84 -3.00 9.05 19.05
CA ALA A 84 -2.00 9.38 20.07
C ALA A 84 -0.83 8.39 20.03
N LEU A 85 0.31 8.84 20.51
CA LEU A 85 1.53 8.05 20.66
C LEU A 85 2.16 8.29 22.02
N GLU A 86 2.72 7.24 22.63
CA GLU A 86 3.71 7.34 23.66
C GLU A 86 5.08 7.07 23.04
N LEU A 87 6.03 7.94 23.36
CA LEU A 87 7.32 8.03 22.71
C LEU A 87 8.43 8.05 23.77
N VAL A 88 9.55 7.40 23.47
CA VAL A 88 10.80 7.57 24.21
C VAL A 88 11.74 8.38 23.32
N LEU A 89 12.09 9.58 23.77
CA LEU A 89 13.00 10.50 23.10
C LEU A 89 14.46 10.04 23.20
N PRO A 90 15.39 10.61 22.41
CA PRO A 90 16.81 10.21 22.42
C PRO A 90 17.52 10.40 23.78
N ASP A 91 17.04 11.30 24.62
CA ASP A 91 17.52 11.53 25.98
C ASP A 91 16.92 10.58 27.03
N GLY A 92 15.94 9.75 26.63
CA GLY A 92 15.23 8.81 27.49
C GLY A 92 13.96 9.37 28.12
N GLU A 93 13.59 10.62 27.84
CA GLU A 93 12.32 11.18 28.30
C GLU A 93 11.14 10.46 27.63
N ILE A 94 10.09 10.15 28.42
CA ILE A 94 8.85 9.57 27.94
C ILE A 94 7.82 10.69 27.78
N VAL A 95 7.38 10.89 26.54
CA VAL A 95 6.39 11.91 26.20
C VAL A 95 5.16 11.29 25.53
N ARG A 96 4.03 11.95 25.69
CA ARG A 96 2.78 11.58 24.99
C ARG A 96 2.38 12.72 24.06
N VAL A 97 2.00 12.37 22.82
CA VAL A 97 1.52 13.31 21.81
C VAL A 97 0.17 12.83 21.29
N GLY A 98 -0.69 13.76 20.89
CA GLY A 98 -2.06 13.47 20.49
C GLY A 98 -2.99 13.30 21.70
N SER A 99 -4.24 12.91 21.44
CA SER A 99 -5.26 12.71 22.46
C SER A 99 -5.79 11.28 22.50
N LYS A 100 -5.82 10.69 23.69
CA LYS A 100 -6.46 9.40 23.92
C LYS A 100 -7.97 9.48 23.64
N HIS A 101 -8.60 10.61 23.91
CA HIS A 101 -10.05 10.78 23.77
C HIS A 101 -10.48 11.29 22.39
N GLY A 102 -9.54 11.53 21.49
CA GLY A 102 -9.80 11.90 20.09
C GLY A 102 -10.41 13.29 19.90
N ASP A 103 -10.43 14.09 20.97
CA ASP A 103 -11.22 15.30 21.01
C ASP A 103 -10.56 16.48 20.34
N ALA A 104 -9.30 16.35 19.95
CA ALA A 104 -8.65 17.37 19.18
C ALA A 104 -7.24 17.05 18.66
N PRO A 105 -7.02 16.07 17.81
CA PRO A 105 -5.73 16.03 17.08
C PRO A 105 -5.59 17.20 16.12
N SER A 106 -6.69 17.83 15.72
CA SER A 106 -6.73 18.87 14.70
C SER A 106 -6.78 20.30 15.26
N TYR A 107 -6.94 20.46 16.56
CA TYR A 107 -6.96 21.79 17.19
C TYR A 107 -5.64 22.17 17.85
N ASP A 108 -4.73 21.20 18.01
CA ASP A 108 -3.33 21.56 18.22
C ASP A 108 -2.80 22.16 16.92
N LEU A 109 -2.40 23.41 16.94
CA LEU A 109 -1.79 24.12 15.82
C LEU A 109 -0.54 23.39 15.29
N THR A 110 -0.12 22.33 15.98
CA THR A 110 1.05 21.51 15.65
C THR A 110 0.64 20.04 15.66
N ASP A 111 0.54 19.40 14.50
CA ASP A 111 0.34 17.94 14.40
C ASP A 111 1.61 17.20 14.80
N LEU A 112 1.84 17.08 16.13
CA LEU A 112 2.98 16.34 16.67
C LEU A 112 2.88 14.85 16.38
N THR A 113 1.68 14.29 16.29
CA THR A 113 1.49 12.88 15.93
C THR A 113 1.98 12.63 14.50
N GLY A 114 1.62 13.49 13.56
CA GLY A 114 2.08 13.43 12.18
C GLY A 114 3.58 13.62 12.00
N LEU A 115 4.26 14.26 12.93
CA LEU A 115 5.72 14.38 12.94
C LEU A 115 6.40 13.00 13.15
N PHE A 116 5.83 12.15 14.00
CA PHE A 116 6.43 10.85 14.37
C PHE A 116 5.95 9.72 13.46
N VAL A 117 4.74 9.80 12.91
CA VAL A 117 4.24 8.83 11.92
C VAL A 117 5.05 8.97 10.63
N GLY A 118 5.67 7.89 10.17
CA GLY A 118 6.55 7.89 9.00
C GLY A 118 7.99 8.33 9.29
N SER A 119 8.35 8.56 10.56
CA SER A 119 9.72 8.96 10.95
C SER A 119 10.75 7.83 10.89
N GLU A 120 10.33 6.59 10.66
CA GLU A 120 11.20 5.39 10.59
C GLU A 120 12.07 5.19 11.84
N GLY A 121 11.58 5.63 13.02
CA GLY A 121 12.31 5.53 14.28
C GLY A 121 13.51 6.50 14.40
N THR A 122 13.59 7.50 13.53
CA THR A 122 14.71 8.46 13.51
C THR A 122 14.56 9.58 14.53
N LEU A 123 13.34 9.82 15.02
CA LEU A 123 13.02 10.90 15.96
C LEU A 123 12.80 10.39 17.39
N ALA A 124 12.14 9.24 17.54
CA ALA A 124 11.81 8.62 18.82
C ALA A 124 11.53 7.13 18.67
N LEU A 125 11.49 6.41 19.79
CA LEU A 125 10.96 5.05 19.86
C LEU A 125 9.50 5.11 20.27
N ILE A 126 8.63 4.43 19.53
CA ILE A 126 7.19 4.38 19.79
C ILE A 126 6.92 3.18 20.70
N THR A 127 6.30 3.40 21.85
CA THR A 127 6.05 2.37 22.86
C THR A 127 4.57 2.07 23.07
N GLU A 128 3.69 3.03 22.75
CA GLU A 128 2.24 2.87 22.82
C GLU A 128 1.60 3.65 21.67
N ILE A 129 0.55 3.10 21.08
CA ILE A 129 -0.13 3.67 19.93
C ILE A 129 -1.63 3.61 20.18
N THR A 130 -2.30 4.76 20.12
CA THR A 130 -3.75 4.82 20.09
C THR A 130 -4.22 4.94 18.66
N VAL A 131 -5.07 4.00 18.24
CA VAL A 131 -5.62 3.97 16.89
C VAL A 131 -7.14 4.04 16.91
N ARG A 132 -7.70 4.63 15.85
CA ARG A 132 -9.12 4.63 15.57
C ARG A 132 -9.52 3.30 14.94
N LEU A 133 -10.65 2.75 15.36
CA LEU A 133 -11.33 1.62 14.75
C LEU A 133 -12.50 2.13 13.90
N SER A 134 -12.83 1.40 12.86
CA SER A 134 -13.96 1.68 11.98
C SER A 134 -15.05 0.64 12.16
N ARG A 135 -16.30 1.00 11.91
CA ARG A 135 -17.38 0.01 11.79
C ARG A 135 -17.21 -0.79 10.52
N LYS A 136 -17.51 -2.07 10.58
CA LYS A 136 -17.56 -2.91 9.37
C LYS A 136 -18.65 -2.38 8.44
N PRO A 137 -18.36 -2.28 7.13
CA PRO A 137 -19.39 -1.91 6.15
C PRO A 137 -20.52 -2.94 6.16
N GLU A 138 -21.75 -2.48 5.97
CA GLU A 138 -22.93 -3.35 5.91
C GLU A 138 -22.90 -4.25 4.69
N ALA A 139 -22.49 -3.70 3.56
CA ALA A 139 -22.40 -4.43 2.30
C ALA A 139 -21.16 -4.05 1.52
N VAL A 140 -20.63 -5.05 0.83
CA VAL A 140 -19.42 -4.92 0.01
C VAL A 140 -19.70 -5.60 -1.34
N LYS A 141 -19.30 -4.95 -2.44
CA LYS A 141 -19.24 -5.58 -3.76
C LYS A 141 -17.87 -5.41 -4.38
N THR A 142 -17.33 -6.49 -4.88
CA THR A 142 -16.03 -6.51 -5.56
C THR A 142 -16.26 -6.77 -7.03
N LEU A 143 -15.74 -5.89 -7.87
CA LEU A 143 -15.82 -5.95 -9.33
C LEU A 143 -14.44 -6.26 -9.89
N LEU A 144 -14.40 -7.10 -10.93
CA LEU A 144 -13.23 -7.34 -11.75
C LEU A 144 -13.53 -6.82 -13.16
N ALA A 145 -12.96 -5.68 -13.53
CA ALA A 145 -13.07 -5.14 -14.88
C ALA A 145 -11.85 -5.53 -15.72
N ILE A 146 -12.08 -6.03 -16.91
CA ILE A 146 -11.10 -6.63 -17.81
C ILE A 146 -10.89 -5.71 -19.01
N PHE A 147 -9.62 -5.39 -19.31
CA PHE A 147 -9.28 -4.47 -20.38
C PHE A 147 -8.26 -5.08 -21.35
N ASP A 148 -8.44 -4.78 -22.64
CA ASP A 148 -7.49 -5.11 -23.70
C ASP A 148 -6.44 -4.00 -23.91
N SER A 149 -6.59 -2.90 -23.17
CA SER A 149 -5.66 -1.77 -23.12
C SER A 149 -5.38 -1.38 -21.67
N VAL A 150 -4.11 -1.21 -21.32
CA VAL A 150 -3.72 -0.72 -19.99
C VAL A 150 -4.01 0.78 -19.87
N ASP A 151 -4.04 1.52 -20.99
CA ASP A 151 -4.37 2.93 -21.00
C ASP A 151 -5.86 3.14 -20.68
N ASP A 152 -6.77 2.32 -21.26
CA ASP A 152 -8.19 2.36 -20.94
C ASP A 152 -8.46 2.05 -19.47
N ALA A 153 -7.74 1.08 -18.91
CA ALA A 153 -7.82 0.79 -17.48
C ALA A 153 -7.36 1.98 -16.63
N ALA A 154 -6.28 2.67 -17.02
CA ALA A 154 -5.78 3.84 -16.31
C ALA A 154 -6.74 5.04 -16.40
N ASP A 155 -7.32 5.27 -17.57
CA ASP A 155 -8.31 6.33 -17.79
C ASP A 155 -9.61 6.06 -17.01
N THR A 156 -10.03 4.79 -16.91
CA THR A 156 -11.13 4.37 -16.04
C THR A 156 -10.93 4.79 -14.59
N VAL A 157 -9.73 4.58 -14.04
CA VAL A 157 -9.39 5.00 -12.66
C VAL A 157 -9.50 6.51 -12.49
N VAL A 158 -9.04 7.28 -13.47
CA VAL A 158 -9.15 8.75 -13.46
C VAL A 158 -10.60 9.19 -13.46
N ASP A 159 -11.43 8.61 -14.34
CA ASP A 159 -12.85 8.98 -14.49
C ASP A 159 -13.70 8.58 -13.28
N ILE A 160 -13.48 7.38 -12.70
CA ILE A 160 -14.15 6.97 -11.45
C ILE A 160 -13.98 8.07 -10.38
N THR A 161 -12.75 8.55 -10.20
CA THR A 161 -12.47 9.58 -9.20
C THR A 161 -12.97 10.96 -9.60
N ALA A 162 -12.98 11.30 -10.90
CA ALA A 162 -13.49 12.56 -11.42
C ALA A 162 -15.01 12.68 -11.24
N ARG A 163 -15.74 11.55 -11.29
CA ARG A 163 -17.20 11.50 -11.02
C ARG A 163 -17.55 11.47 -9.53
N ALA A 164 -16.58 11.76 -8.65
CA ALA A 164 -16.74 11.72 -7.19
C ALA A 164 -17.19 10.34 -6.65
N ILE A 165 -16.93 9.27 -7.40
CA ILE A 165 -17.09 7.91 -6.91
C ILE A 165 -15.81 7.57 -6.12
N THR A 166 -15.97 7.21 -4.86
CA THR A 166 -14.84 6.81 -4.00
C THR A 166 -14.99 5.32 -3.66
N PRO A 167 -14.42 4.42 -4.46
CA PRO A 167 -14.40 3.01 -4.10
C PRO A 167 -13.59 2.79 -2.82
N ALA A 168 -13.91 1.75 -2.07
CA ALA A 168 -13.13 1.34 -0.91
C ALA A 168 -11.70 0.96 -1.33
N ALA A 169 -11.58 0.27 -2.46
CA ALA A 169 -10.31 -0.05 -3.08
C ALA A 169 -10.43 -0.05 -4.61
N CYS A 170 -9.34 0.28 -5.28
CA CYS A 170 -9.20 0.17 -6.73
C CYS A 170 -7.76 -0.22 -7.05
N GLU A 171 -7.56 -1.41 -7.60
CA GLU A 171 -6.25 -1.99 -7.82
C GLU A 171 -6.09 -2.42 -9.27
N MET A 172 -4.99 -2.07 -9.90
CA MET A 172 -4.69 -2.47 -11.27
C MET A 172 -3.58 -3.54 -11.31
N LEU A 173 -3.78 -4.55 -12.11
CA LEU A 173 -2.78 -5.56 -12.45
C LEU A 173 -2.62 -5.58 -13.97
N ASP A 174 -1.38 -5.44 -14.46
CA ASP A 174 -1.08 -5.60 -15.88
C ASP A 174 -0.96 -7.08 -16.29
N GLY A 175 -0.93 -7.35 -17.59
CA GLY A 175 -0.91 -8.72 -18.12
C GLY A 175 0.30 -9.55 -17.68
N TRP A 176 1.42 -8.94 -17.30
CA TRP A 176 2.58 -9.67 -16.75
C TRP A 176 2.31 -10.11 -15.33
N THR A 177 1.82 -9.18 -14.51
CA THR A 177 1.44 -9.46 -13.12
C THR A 177 0.32 -10.49 -13.06
N LEU A 178 -0.67 -10.39 -13.96
CA LEU A 178 -1.79 -11.34 -14.05
C LEU A 178 -1.30 -12.77 -14.28
N ARG A 179 -0.42 -12.98 -15.26
CA ARG A 179 0.15 -14.31 -15.54
C ARG A 179 0.91 -14.86 -14.35
N ALA A 180 1.77 -14.04 -13.72
CA ALA A 180 2.52 -14.47 -12.55
C ALA A 180 1.61 -14.85 -11.37
N VAL A 181 0.54 -14.07 -11.15
CA VAL A 181 -0.43 -14.32 -10.09
C VAL A 181 -1.26 -15.55 -10.38
N GLU A 182 -1.74 -15.72 -11.62
CA GLU A 182 -2.58 -16.86 -12.00
C GLU A 182 -1.79 -18.19 -11.89
N ASP A 183 -0.53 -18.20 -12.33
CA ASP A 183 0.37 -19.36 -12.19
C ASP A 183 0.66 -19.74 -10.72
N TYR A 184 0.42 -18.82 -9.79
CA TYR A 184 0.69 -19.04 -8.37
C TYR A 184 -0.55 -19.27 -7.52
N ILE A 185 -1.66 -18.55 -7.79
CA ILE A 185 -2.86 -18.50 -6.94
C ILE A 185 -4.04 -19.22 -7.56
N HIS A 186 -4.12 -19.30 -8.90
CA HIS A 186 -5.25 -19.84 -9.65
C HIS A 186 -6.58 -19.19 -9.27
N ALA A 187 -6.62 -17.84 -9.43
CA ALA A 187 -7.78 -17.02 -9.07
C ALA A 187 -8.77 -16.80 -10.23
N SER A 188 -8.56 -17.48 -11.36
CA SER A 188 -9.34 -17.35 -12.61
C SER A 188 -9.26 -15.93 -13.20
N PHE A 189 -8.08 -15.30 -13.11
CA PHE A 189 -7.81 -14.07 -13.82
C PHE A 189 -7.67 -14.34 -15.34
N PRO A 190 -8.15 -13.42 -16.19
CA PRO A 190 -8.04 -13.56 -17.64
C PRO A 190 -6.60 -13.29 -18.10
N MET A 191 -5.84 -14.32 -18.41
CA MET A 191 -4.43 -14.23 -18.80
C MET A 191 -4.19 -13.62 -20.19
N ASP A 192 -5.24 -13.51 -20.99
CA ASP A 192 -5.25 -12.91 -22.33
C ASP A 192 -5.51 -11.40 -22.34
N SER A 193 -5.78 -10.81 -21.18
CA SER A 193 -6.05 -9.38 -21.04
C SER A 193 -4.76 -8.56 -20.90
N ALA A 194 -4.81 -7.28 -21.30
CA ALA A 194 -3.72 -6.33 -21.09
C ALA A 194 -3.65 -5.83 -19.64
N ALA A 195 -4.81 -5.66 -19.02
CA ALA A 195 -4.93 -5.27 -17.61
C ALA A 195 -6.27 -5.70 -17.02
N VAL A 196 -6.32 -5.78 -15.69
CA VAL A 196 -7.57 -5.81 -14.94
C VAL A 196 -7.58 -4.75 -13.86
N LEU A 197 -8.78 -4.25 -13.53
CA LEU A 197 -9.05 -3.47 -12.33
C LEU A 197 -9.85 -4.32 -11.36
N LEU A 198 -9.35 -4.45 -10.15
CA LEU A 198 -10.07 -5.01 -9.01
C LEU A 198 -10.60 -3.83 -8.20
N ILE A 199 -11.91 -3.63 -8.24
CA ILE A 199 -12.58 -2.48 -7.63
C ILE A 199 -13.51 -2.97 -6.55
N GLU A 200 -13.44 -2.37 -5.36
CA GLU A 200 -14.31 -2.70 -4.26
C GLU A 200 -15.12 -1.46 -3.84
N VAL A 201 -16.43 -1.62 -3.75
CA VAL A 201 -17.34 -0.61 -3.22
C VAL A 201 -17.97 -1.11 -1.94
N GLU A 202 -18.02 -0.24 -0.96
CA GLU A 202 -18.56 -0.49 0.38
C GLU A 202 -19.59 0.57 0.72
N SER A 203 -20.74 0.16 1.19
CA SER A 203 -21.84 1.10 1.52
C SER A 203 -22.92 0.43 2.39
N LEU A 204 -24.01 1.15 2.58
CA LEU A 204 -25.25 0.56 3.10
C LEU A 204 -25.80 -0.45 2.09
N THR A 205 -26.53 -1.43 2.59
CA THR A 205 -27.10 -2.52 1.77
C THR A 205 -27.92 -1.99 0.60
N GLU A 206 -28.69 -0.91 0.81
CA GLU A 206 -29.55 -0.32 -0.21
C GLU A 206 -28.78 0.42 -1.33
N THR A 207 -27.60 0.93 -1.04
CA THR A 207 -26.86 1.82 -1.95
C THR A 207 -25.67 1.16 -2.65
N VAL A 208 -25.14 0.05 -2.12
CA VAL A 208 -23.97 -0.63 -2.68
C VAL A 208 -24.19 -1.11 -4.12
N ALA A 209 -25.42 -1.52 -4.45
CA ALA A 209 -25.77 -1.95 -5.80
C ALA A 209 -25.72 -0.80 -6.81
N ALA A 210 -26.21 0.40 -6.43
CA ALA A 210 -26.17 1.58 -7.27
C ALA A 210 -24.72 2.06 -7.49
N GLN A 211 -23.89 2.01 -6.46
CA GLN A 211 -22.46 2.35 -6.58
C GLN A 211 -21.73 1.36 -7.51
N ALA A 212 -21.99 0.05 -7.38
CA ALA A 212 -21.39 -0.94 -8.27
C ALA A 212 -21.85 -0.75 -9.74
N ALA A 213 -23.12 -0.38 -9.96
CA ALA A 213 -23.63 -0.06 -11.28
C ALA A 213 -22.95 1.18 -11.88
N ALA A 214 -22.78 2.24 -11.10
CA ALA A 214 -22.09 3.45 -11.54
C ALA A 214 -20.62 3.18 -11.92
N VAL A 215 -19.90 2.36 -11.13
CA VAL A 215 -18.55 1.93 -11.47
C VAL A 215 -18.55 1.10 -12.76
N THR A 216 -19.49 0.18 -12.94
CA THR A 216 -19.63 -0.63 -14.15
C THR A 216 -19.85 0.24 -15.39
N GLU A 217 -20.70 1.26 -15.29
CA GLU A 217 -20.94 2.24 -16.37
C GLU A 217 -19.64 2.94 -16.79
N VAL A 218 -18.83 3.39 -15.82
CA VAL A 218 -17.54 4.03 -16.11
C VAL A 218 -16.59 3.04 -16.79
N CYS A 219 -16.48 1.81 -16.31
CA CYS A 219 -15.64 0.78 -16.94
C CYS A 219 -16.04 0.53 -18.39
N ASN A 220 -17.35 0.41 -18.66
CA ASN A 220 -17.87 0.20 -20.02
C ASN A 220 -17.62 1.42 -20.93
N ALA A 221 -17.72 2.65 -20.40
CA ALA A 221 -17.41 3.86 -21.15
C ALA A 221 -15.93 3.95 -21.58
N HIS A 222 -15.04 3.29 -20.86
CA HIS A 222 -13.61 3.15 -21.13
C HIS A 222 -13.25 1.78 -21.74
N HIS A 223 -14.15 1.18 -22.48
CA HIS A 223 -13.92 -0.04 -23.28
C HIS A 223 -13.53 -1.27 -22.46
N ALA A 224 -14.03 -1.42 -21.22
CA ALA A 224 -13.88 -2.68 -20.53
C ALA A 224 -14.50 -3.81 -21.36
N ARG A 225 -13.73 -4.86 -21.63
CA ARG A 225 -14.19 -6.05 -22.35
C ARG A 225 -15.30 -6.77 -21.59
N GLU A 226 -15.17 -6.79 -20.28
CA GLU A 226 -16.10 -7.44 -19.35
C GLU A 226 -15.97 -6.81 -17.97
N VAL A 227 -17.07 -6.71 -17.24
CA VAL A 227 -17.07 -6.36 -15.81
C VAL A 227 -17.82 -7.45 -15.06
N ARG A 228 -17.10 -8.21 -14.25
CA ARG A 228 -17.64 -9.27 -13.39
C ARG A 228 -17.79 -8.79 -11.97
N VAL A 229 -18.94 -9.07 -11.34
CA VAL A 229 -19.13 -8.87 -9.90
C VAL A 229 -18.88 -10.20 -9.20
N ALA A 230 -18.07 -10.22 -8.16
CA ALA A 230 -17.83 -11.41 -7.36
C ALA A 230 -19.16 -11.97 -6.82
N ARG A 231 -19.38 -13.26 -7.02
CA ARG A 231 -20.66 -13.96 -6.71
C ARG A 231 -20.88 -14.09 -5.20
N ASP A 232 -19.77 -14.28 -4.49
CA ASP A 232 -19.77 -14.53 -3.07
C ASP A 232 -18.44 -14.09 -2.40
N ASN A 233 -18.38 -14.22 -1.09
CA ASN A 233 -17.19 -13.90 -0.31
C ASN A 233 -15.99 -14.82 -0.62
N ALA A 234 -16.21 -16.04 -1.11
CA ALA A 234 -15.13 -16.96 -1.46
C ALA A 234 -14.40 -16.46 -2.72
N GLU A 235 -15.15 -16.08 -3.75
CA GLU A 235 -14.60 -15.50 -4.98
C GLU A 235 -13.93 -14.15 -4.69
N ARG A 236 -14.59 -13.27 -3.93
CA ARG A 236 -14.00 -12.01 -3.47
C ARG A 236 -12.64 -12.24 -2.80
N ASN A 237 -12.59 -13.13 -1.82
CA ASN A 237 -11.36 -13.42 -1.07
C ASN A 237 -10.26 -14.00 -1.96
N LEU A 238 -10.62 -14.79 -2.97
CA LEU A 238 -9.68 -15.37 -3.93
C LEU A 238 -9.07 -14.30 -4.84
N LEU A 239 -9.87 -13.36 -5.37
CA LEU A 239 -9.41 -12.21 -6.14
C LEU A 239 -8.44 -11.34 -5.32
N TRP A 240 -8.82 -11.00 -4.10
CA TRP A 240 -7.95 -10.24 -3.19
C TRP A 240 -6.68 -11.00 -2.79
N LYS A 241 -6.77 -12.32 -2.61
CA LYS A 241 -5.59 -13.16 -2.37
C LYS A 241 -4.63 -13.07 -3.55
N GLY A 242 -5.11 -13.12 -4.79
CA GLY A 242 -4.31 -12.92 -5.99
C GLY A 242 -3.59 -11.57 -5.95
N ARG A 243 -4.32 -10.47 -5.75
CA ARG A 243 -3.73 -9.12 -5.69
C ARG A 243 -2.70 -8.97 -4.56
N LYS A 244 -3.01 -9.41 -3.35
CA LYS A 244 -2.13 -9.28 -2.19
C LYS A 244 -0.85 -10.12 -2.30
N ASN A 245 -0.85 -11.18 -3.11
CA ASN A 245 0.33 -12.02 -3.35
C ASN A 245 1.09 -11.68 -4.65
N ALA A 246 0.74 -10.59 -5.34
CA ALA A 246 1.36 -10.21 -6.62
C ALA A 246 2.90 -10.09 -6.51
N PHE A 247 3.43 -9.49 -5.44
CA PHE A 247 4.88 -9.40 -5.23
C PHE A 247 5.55 -10.76 -5.06
N GLY A 248 4.92 -11.66 -4.31
CA GLY A 248 5.42 -13.03 -4.13
C GLY A 248 5.40 -13.82 -5.45
N ALA A 249 4.36 -13.63 -6.25
CA ALA A 249 4.22 -14.25 -7.57
C ALA A 249 5.30 -13.74 -8.54
N LEU A 250 5.54 -12.43 -8.60
CA LEU A 250 6.56 -11.80 -9.43
C LEU A 250 7.97 -12.28 -9.08
N GLY A 251 8.26 -12.55 -7.80
CA GLY A 251 9.54 -13.11 -7.35
C GLY A 251 9.85 -14.50 -7.91
N ARG A 252 8.88 -15.21 -8.48
CA ARG A 252 9.08 -16.50 -9.17
C ARG A 252 9.50 -16.35 -10.63
N LEU A 253 9.25 -15.20 -11.24
CA LEU A 253 9.58 -14.94 -12.65
C LEU A 253 11.07 -14.65 -12.85
N ALA A 254 11.74 -14.12 -11.82
CA ALA A 254 13.17 -13.82 -11.91
C ALA A 254 13.84 -13.91 -10.54
N PRO A 255 15.14 -14.25 -10.50
CA PRO A 255 15.90 -14.39 -9.27
C PRO A 255 16.07 -13.08 -8.49
N SER A 256 15.89 -11.94 -9.14
CA SER A 256 15.97 -10.61 -8.50
C SER A 256 14.89 -9.71 -9.06
N ASN A 257 14.19 -9.01 -8.17
CA ASN A 257 13.28 -7.94 -8.53
C ASN A 257 13.67 -6.64 -7.79
N TYR A 258 13.37 -5.52 -8.39
CA TYR A 258 13.55 -4.21 -7.77
C TYR A 258 12.22 -3.48 -7.81
N VAL A 259 11.68 -3.16 -6.64
CA VAL A 259 10.42 -2.44 -6.51
C VAL A 259 10.70 -0.94 -6.49
N LEU A 260 10.06 -0.22 -7.40
CA LEU A 260 10.09 1.24 -7.46
C LEU A 260 8.72 1.76 -7.04
N ASP A 261 8.68 2.48 -5.93
CA ASP A 261 7.50 3.20 -5.51
C ASP A 261 7.59 4.67 -5.93
N GLY A 262 6.54 5.15 -6.56
CA GLY A 262 6.43 6.55 -6.96
C GLY A 262 5.03 7.08 -6.67
N VAL A 263 4.96 8.34 -6.28
CA VAL A 263 3.70 9.04 -6.03
C VAL A 263 3.42 9.95 -7.21
N ILE A 264 2.25 9.79 -7.85
CA ILE A 264 1.88 10.46 -9.09
C ILE A 264 0.47 11.03 -8.94
N PRO A 265 0.22 12.30 -9.32
CA PRO A 265 -1.13 12.83 -9.41
C PRO A 265 -1.99 11.93 -10.30
N ARG A 266 -3.22 11.62 -9.89
CA ARG A 266 -4.14 10.70 -10.61
C ARG A 266 -4.29 11.08 -12.08
N SER A 267 -4.49 12.35 -12.38
CA SER A 267 -4.59 12.90 -13.76
C SER A 267 -3.33 12.69 -14.61
N LYS A 268 -2.21 12.30 -14.01
CA LYS A 268 -0.94 12.05 -14.71
C LYS A 268 -0.62 10.55 -14.80
N LEU A 269 -1.50 9.68 -14.33
CA LEU A 269 -1.30 8.24 -14.36
C LEU A 269 -1.03 7.68 -15.76
N PRO A 270 -1.82 8.00 -16.81
CA PRO A 270 -1.56 7.52 -18.17
C PRO A 270 -0.19 7.98 -18.69
N GLN A 271 0.17 9.26 -18.47
CA GLN A 271 1.46 9.82 -18.92
C GLN A 271 2.65 9.17 -18.19
N ALA A 272 2.53 8.96 -16.88
CA ALA A 272 3.59 8.36 -16.09
C ALA A 272 3.86 6.91 -16.52
N ARG A 273 2.80 6.15 -16.83
CA ARG A 273 2.90 4.81 -17.34
C ARG A 273 3.57 4.76 -18.72
N ALA A 274 3.15 5.59 -19.66
CA ALA A 274 3.75 5.66 -20.99
C ALA A 274 5.25 5.97 -20.93
N THR A 275 5.66 6.80 -19.97
CA THR A 275 7.07 7.15 -19.75
C THR A 275 7.85 6.00 -19.09
N SER A 276 7.25 5.30 -18.12
CA SER A 276 7.87 4.17 -17.45
C SER A 276 8.07 2.99 -18.39
N GLY A 277 7.10 2.68 -19.25
CA GLY A 277 7.18 1.63 -20.26
C GLY A 277 8.31 1.88 -21.27
N LYS A 278 8.45 3.09 -21.76
CA LYS A 278 9.54 3.47 -22.70
C LYS A 278 10.93 3.38 -22.04
N SER A 279 11.05 3.82 -20.79
CA SER A 279 12.35 3.81 -20.07
C SER A 279 12.84 2.40 -19.74
N VAL A 280 11.95 1.41 -19.69
CA VAL A 280 12.29 0.02 -19.32
C VAL A 280 12.56 -0.83 -20.58
N ILE A 281 11.95 -0.50 -21.70
CA ILE A 281 12.18 -1.21 -22.99
C ILE A 281 13.61 -1.03 -23.51
N ASP A 282 14.23 0.12 -23.23
CA ASP A 282 15.63 0.41 -23.64
C ASP A 282 16.70 -0.27 -22.78
N THR A 283 16.30 -0.92 -21.71
CA THR A 283 17.18 -1.70 -20.83
C THR A 283 16.67 -3.14 -20.79
N ALA A 284 17.54 -4.12 -20.73
CA ALA A 284 17.22 -5.57 -20.66
C ALA A 284 16.39 -5.97 -19.41
N PHE A 285 15.43 -5.14 -19.02
CA PHE A 285 14.56 -5.30 -17.86
C PHE A 285 13.12 -5.43 -18.33
N ARG A 286 12.38 -6.38 -17.76
CA ARG A 286 10.93 -6.45 -17.90
C ARG A 286 10.25 -5.74 -16.73
N SER A 287 9.19 -4.97 -16.99
CA SER A 287 8.43 -4.24 -15.98
C SER A 287 7.06 -4.86 -15.82
N ALA A 288 6.72 -5.21 -14.61
CA ALA A 288 5.36 -5.56 -14.21
C ALA A 288 4.78 -4.40 -13.39
N THR A 289 3.53 -4.03 -13.64
CA THR A 289 2.93 -2.86 -13.03
C THR A 289 1.70 -3.22 -12.24
N SER A 290 1.69 -2.83 -10.98
CA SER A 290 0.53 -2.92 -10.10
C SER A 290 0.34 -1.57 -9.41
N PHE A 291 -0.88 -1.06 -9.38
CA PHE A 291 -1.17 0.24 -8.79
C PHE A 291 -2.23 0.13 -7.71
N THR A 292 -2.07 0.99 -6.69
CA THR A 292 -3.12 1.36 -5.75
C THR A 292 -3.42 2.84 -5.95
N PRO A 293 -4.48 3.21 -6.68
CA PRO A 293 -4.90 4.61 -6.76
C PRO A 293 -5.63 5.00 -5.46
N GLY A 294 -4.87 5.35 -4.42
CA GLY A 294 -5.43 5.45 -3.08
C GLY A 294 -5.30 6.77 -2.34
N THR A 295 -4.66 7.77 -2.91
CA THR A 295 -4.59 9.11 -2.32
C THR A 295 -4.66 10.15 -3.42
N ALA A 296 -4.54 11.44 -3.13
CA ALA A 296 -4.33 12.47 -4.17
C ALA A 296 -3.13 12.15 -5.08
N THR A 297 -2.44 11.07 -4.78
CA THR A 297 -1.24 10.56 -5.40
C THR A 297 -1.37 9.05 -5.62
N CYS A 298 -1.26 8.58 -6.85
CA CYS A 298 -1.10 7.16 -7.17
C CYS A 298 0.29 6.69 -6.74
N THR A 299 0.36 5.54 -6.09
CA THR A 299 1.63 4.84 -5.86
C THR A 299 1.73 3.70 -6.88
N PRO A 300 2.38 3.90 -8.03
CA PRO A 300 2.68 2.77 -8.90
C PRO A 300 3.81 1.96 -8.28
N SER A 301 3.51 0.76 -7.83
CA SER A 301 4.55 -0.22 -7.54
C SER A 301 4.99 -0.83 -8.86
N CYS A 302 6.09 -0.38 -9.39
CA CYS A 302 6.70 -0.96 -10.58
C CYS A 302 7.79 -1.95 -10.13
N SER A 303 7.54 -3.23 -10.31
CA SER A 303 8.56 -4.27 -10.11
C SER A 303 9.32 -4.45 -11.41
N THR A 304 10.58 -4.07 -11.41
CA THR A 304 11.48 -4.32 -12.54
C THR A 304 12.15 -5.67 -12.34
N ILE A 305 11.89 -6.60 -13.23
CA ILE A 305 12.45 -7.95 -13.21
C ILE A 305 13.72 -7.96 -14.08
N ARG A 306 14.84 -8.35 -13.51
CA ARG A 306 16.07 -8.57 -14.26
C ARG A 306 16.18 -10.04 -14.68
N GLU A 307 16.12 -10.32 -15.97
CA GLU A 307 16.64 -11.58 -16.49
C GLU A 307 18.16 -11.50 -16.52
N THR A 308 18.84 -12.28 -15.69
CA THR A 308 20.29 -12.46 -15.83
C THR A 308 20.52 -13.44 -16.97
N PRO A 309 21.26 -13.07 -18.04
CA PRO A 309 21.77 -14.06 -18.98
C PRO A 309 22.66 -15.04 -18.19
N ARG A 310 22.46 -16.33 -18.35
CA ARG A 310 23.42 -17.34 -17.87
C ARG A 310 24.72 -17.04 -18.59
N ASN A 311 25.75 -16.67 -17.87
CA ASN A 311 27.11 -16.27 -18.29
C ASN A 311 27.28 -14.80 -18.71
N SER A 312 27.55 -13.94 -17.76
CA SER A 312 28.49 -12.84 -17.94
C SER A 312 29.10 -12.42 -16.60
N SER A 313 30.38 -12.64 -16.47
CA SER A 313 31.24 -12.15 -15.40
C SER A 313 31.61 -10.67 -15.64
N ALA A 314 30.62 -9.77 -15.66
CA ALA A 314 30.89 -8.34 -15.76
C ALA A 314 30.23 -7.61 -14.57
N PRO A 315 30.93 -6.67 -13.91
CA PRO A 315 30.35 -5.90 -12.82
C PRO A 315 29.19 -5.06 -13.34
N SER A 316 28.02 -5.19 -12.70
CA SER A 316 26.80 -4.49 -13.07
C SER A 316 26.98 -2.99 -12.89
N LYS A 317 26.92 -2.20 -13.98
CA LYS A 317 26.71 -0.76 -13.91
C LYS A 317 25.36 -0.48 -13.21
N PRO A 318 25.31 0.55 -12.36
CA PRO A 318 24.04 0.96 -11.76
C PRO A 318 23.05 1.35 -12.87
N PRO A 319 21.73 1.11 -12.67
CA PRO A 319 20.72 1.43 -13.68
C PRO A 319 20.74 2.90 -14.07
N PRO A 320 20.46 3.24 -15.34
CA PRO A 320 20.40 4.62 -15.79
C PRO A 320 19.32 5.37 -15.02
N LYS A 321 19.57 6.63 -14.75
CA LYS A 321 18.73 7.54 -13.95
C LYS A 321 17.31 7.56 -14.51
N SER A 322 16.36 7.04 -13.73
CA SER A 322 14.94 7.02 -14.02
C SER A 322 14.38 8.38 -14.45
N SER A 323 13.32 8.33 -15.25
CA SER A 323 12.62 9.44 -15.93
C SER A 323 12.49 10.74 -15.10
N ALA A 324 12.43 11.88 -15.78
CA ALA A 324 12.47 13.22 -15.19
C ALA A 324 11.39 13.51 -14.12
N ILE A 325 10.25 12.79 -14.13
CA ILE A 325 9.16 12.95 -13.16
C ILE A 325 9.47 12.16 -11.87
N ALA A 326 9.82 10.89 -11.98
CA ALA A 326 10.29 10.09 -10.83
C ALA A 326 11.62 10.63 -10.29
N SER A 327 12.48 11.21 -11.14
CA SER A 327 13.74 11.81 -10.71
C SER A 327 13.57 13.16 -10.01
N LYS A 328 12.50 13.93 -10.27
CA LYS A 328 12.21 15.17 -9.50
C LYS A 328 11.74 14.81 -8.08
N SER A 329 10.87 13.83 -7.93
CA SER A 329 10.39 13.36 -6.62
C SER A 329 11.49 12.64 -5.85
N ALA A 330 12.28 11.78 -6.50
CA ALA A 330 13.44 11.14 -5.90
C ALA A 330 14.59 12.13 -5.62
N ARG A 331 14.68 13.26 -6.35
CA ARG A 331 15.61 14.35 -6.06
C ARG A 331 15.15 15.17 -4.86
N ALA A 332 13.85 15.44 -4.70
CA ALA A 332 13.30 16.11 -3.53
C ALA A 332 13.54 15.27 -2.28
N TYR A 333 13.28 13.96 -2.35
CA TYR A 333 13.56 13.01 -1.27
C TYR A 333 15.06 12.91 -0.96
N ARG A 334 15.94 12.79 -1.98
CA ARG A 334 17.41 12.80 -1.78
C ARG A 334 17.93 14.15 -1.30
N ARG A 335 17.30 15.27 -1.67
CA ARG A 335 17.70 16.61 -1.19
C ARG A 335 17.30 16.83 0.26
N ALA A 336 16.13 16.38 0.68
CA ALA A 336 15.74 16.32 2.09
C ALA A 336 16.70 15.44 2.89
N ARG A 337 17.05 14.25 2.40
CA ARG A 337 18.00 13.33 3.01
C ARG A 337 19.43 13.89 3.11
N ARG A 338 19.90 14.67 2.11
CA ARG A 338 21.22 15.32 2.15
C ARG A 338 21.27 16.54 3.07
N ARG A 339 20.15 17.25 3.24
CA ARG A 339 20.08 18.44 4.09
C ARG A 339 20.13 18.12 5.58
N HIS A 340 19.69 16.93 5.97
CA HIS A 340 19.65 16.47 7.36
C HIS A 340 20.79 15.52 7.72
N GLY A 341 21.92 15.56 7.00
CA GLY A 341 23.17 14.83 7.18
C GLY A 341 23.20 13.82 8.32
N LYS A 342 23.16 12.51 8.02
CA LYS A 342 23.30 11.32 8.87
C LYS A 342 22.06 10.43 8.99
N ILE A 343 21.35 10.17 7.90
CA ILE A 343 20.50 8.97 7.85
C ILE A 343 21.35 7.86 7.22
N ARG A 344 21.81 6.91 8.03
CA ARG A 344 22.53 5.72 7.54
C ARG A 344 21.52 4.74 6.94
N THR A 345 21.65 4.47 5.66
CA THR A 345 21.05 3.30 5.03
C THR A 345 21.83 2.07 5.49
N TYR A 346 21.17 1.13 6.12
CA TYR A 346 21.70 -0.23 6.23
C TYR A 346 21.61 -0.85 4.85
N ALA A 347 22.76 -1.02 4.20
CA ALA A 347 22.89 -2.00 3.13
C ALA A 347 22.70 -3.36 3.80
N ALA A 348 21.78 -4.18 3.28
CA ALA A 348 21.73 -5.58 3.69
C ALA A 348 23.10 -6.20 3.46
N PRO A 349 23.61 -7.02 4.38
CA PRO A 349 24.87 -7.73 4.16
C PRO A 349 24.73 -8.56 2.89
N ALA A 350 25.77 -8.55 2.07
CA ALA A 350 25.85 -9.42 0.91
C ALA A 350 25.64 -10.88 1.37
N PRO A 351 24.90 -11.70 0.62
CA PRO A 351 24.73 -13.10 0.98
C PRO A 351 26.10 -13.76 0.99
N ILE A 352 26.45 -14.32 2.14
CA ILE A 352 27.59 -15.21 2.28
C ILE A 352 27.13 -16.53 1.65
N PHE A 353 27.50 -16.76 0.41
CA PHE A 353 27.53 -18.09 -0.17
C PHE A 353 28.98 -18.49 -0.30
N GLY A 354 29.38 -19.43 0.56
CA GLY A 354 30.53 -20.28 0.36
C GLY A 354 30.21 -21.38 -0.63
#